data_d2814d6d178175ffea5ccd093d9bb992
#
_entry.id   d2814d6d178175ffea5ccd093d9bb992
#
_cell.length_a   1.000
_cell.length_b   1.000
_cell.length_c   1.000
_cell.angle_alpha   90.00
_cell.angle_beta   90.00
_cell.angle_gamma   90.00
#
_symmetry.space_group_name_H-M   'P 1'
#
loop_
_entity.id
_entity.type
_entity.pdbx_description
1 polymer ?
#
loop_
_entity_poly.entity_id
_entity_poly.type
_entity_poly.pdbx_seq_one_letter_code
_entity_poly.pdbx_strand_id
1 'polypeptide(L)'
;MPKIYPFKGVHFDTSKAKDLTPLTTQPYDKINPALQDEYYKKHEHNLIRVILRKDEPGKDKYQGAADTLNDWLKSGVLVQDPKPAFYVYHQIYKTPNGVKTRKGIVAMVQIDEPGKGKILP
;
A
#
# COMPACT_ATOMS: atom_id res chain seq x y z
N MET A 1 -23.77 0.41 -14.33
CA MET A 1 -23.07 0.80 -13.09
C MET A 1 -22.12 -0.31 -12.69
N PRO A 2 -20.84 -0.02 -12.48
CA PRO A 2 -19.92 -1.03 -11.94
C PRO A 2 -20.37 -1.43 -10.52
N LYS A 3 -20.24 -2.70 -10.22
CA LYS A 3 -20.53 -3.19 -8.86
C LYS A 3 -19.30 -3.00 -8.00
N ILE A 4 -19.48 -2.42 -6.82
CA ILE A 4 -18.41 -2.24 -5.84
C ILE A 4 -18.73 -3.04 -4.58
N TYR A 5 -17.69 -3.49 -3.92
CA TYR A 5 -17.79 -4.34 -2.73
C TYR A 5 -16.85 -3.87 -1.64
N PRO A 6 -17.24 -3.99 -0.38
CA PRO A 6 -16.29 -3.81 0.72
C PRO A 6 -15.31 -4.97 0.75
N PHE A 7 -14.17 -4.76 1.41
CA PHE A 7 -13.16 -5.79 1.58
C PHE A 7 -12.46 -5.65 2.93
N LYS A 8 -11.78 -6.71 3.34
CA LYS A 8 -11.01 -6.71 4.59
C LYS A 8 -9.62 -6.16 4.31
N GLY A 9 -9.39 -4.91 4.65
CA GLY A 9 -8.10 -4.25 4.41
C GLY A 9 -7.00 -4.76 5.31
N VAL A 10 -5.77 -4.72 4.81
CA VAL A 10 -4.56 -5.03 5.57
C VAL A 10 -3.84 -3.73 5.85
N HIS A 11 -3.43 -3.52 7.10
CA HIS A 11 -2.72 -2.32 7.53
C HIS A 11 -1.75 -2.64 8.66
N PHE A 12 -0.85 -1.71 8.95
CA PHE A 12 0.01 -1.84 10.12
C PHE A 12 -0.84 -1.81 11.39
N ASP A 13 -0.42 -2.61 12.36
CA ASP A 13 -1.08 -2.62 13.67
C ASP A 13 -0.71 -1.36 14.44
N THR A 14 -1.63 -0.39 14.50
CA THR A 14 -1.41 0.91 15.13
C THR A 14 -1.33 0.83 16.65
N SER A 15 -1.72 -0.29 17.25
CA SER A 15 -1.51 -0.50 18.68
C SER A 15 -0.04 -0.79 19.00
N LYS A 16 0.72 -1.32 18.05
CA LYS A 16 2.15 -1.61 18.17
C LYS A 16 3.02 -0.51 17.57
N ALA A 17 2.60 0.05 16.44
CA ALA A 17 3.31 1.13 15.74
C ALA A 17 2.53 2.43 15.86
N LYS A 18 2.82 3.21 16.88
CA LYS A 18 2.10 4.47 17.15
C LYS A 18 2.41 5.56 16.13
N ASP A 19 3.62 5.55 15.58
CA ASP A 19 4.04 6.47 14.52
C ASP A 19 4.30 5.67 13.25
N LEU A 20 3.51 5.91 12.21
CA LEU A 20 3.63 5.21 10.93
C LEU A 20 4.69 5.83 10.01
N THR A 21 5.18 7.04 10.32
CA THR A 21 6.12 7.75 9.46
C THR A 21 7.34 6.92 9.07
N PRO A 22 8.03 6.21 9.99
CA PRO A 22 9.19 5.41 9.61
C PRO A 22 8.85 4.15 8.82
N LEU A 23 7.57 3.79 8.72
CA LEU A 23 7.11 2.59 8.03
C LEU A 23 6.62 2.85 6.61
N THR A 24 6.37 4.11 6.26
CA THR A 24 5.77 4.51 4.99
C THR A 24 6.82 4.97 3.99
N THR A 25 6.43 5.00 2.72
CA THR A 25 7.30 5.41 1.61
C THR A 25 6.55 6.33 0.65
N GLN A 26 7.28 6.96 -0.24
CA GLN A 26 6.73 7.57 -1.44
C GLN A 26 6.28 6.46 -2.42
N PRO A 27 5.51 6.78 -3.46
CA PRO A 27 5.19 5.82 -4.52
C PRO A 27 6.46 5.26 -5.15
N TYR A 28 6.41 4.00 -5.58
CA TYR A 28 7.59 3.28 -6.05
C TYR A 28 8.31 3.96 -7.21
N ASP A 29 7.57 4.64 -8.08
CA ASP A 29 8.11 5.32 -9.26
C ASP A 29 8.85 6.62 -8.92
N LYS A 30 8.79 7.06 -7.67
CA LYS A 30 9.52 8.22 -7.15
C LYS A 30 10.75 7.84 -6.36
N ILE A 31 11.05 6.56 -6.23
CA ILE A 31 12.13 6.06 -5.37
C ILE A 31 13.31 5.66 -6.25
N ASN A 32 14.44 6.39 -6.09
CA ASN A 32 15.72 6.00 -6.69
C ASN A 32 16.51 5.06 -5.75
N PRO A 33 17.62 4.45 -6.19
CA PRO A 33 18.38 3.54 -5.34
C PRO A 33 18.86 4.14 -4.01
N ALA A 34 19.24 5.41 -4.00
CA ALA A 34 19.69 6.08 -2.78
C ALA A 34 18.55 6.21 -1.76
N LEU A 35 17.36 6.59 -2.23
CA LEU A 35 16.17 6.71 -1.38
C LEU A 35 15.70 5.33 -0.90
N GLN A 36 15.82 4.30 -1.74
CA GLN A 36 15.55 2.92 -1.35
C GLN A 36 16.42 2.50 -0.16
N ASP A 37 17.73 2.81 -0.22
CA ASP A 37 18.66 2.54 0.88
C ASP A 37 18.24 3.27 2.16
N GLU A 38 17.83 4.53 2.05
CA GLU A 38 17.36 5.31 3.19
C GLU A 38 16.16 4.65 3.87
N TYR A 39 15.19 4.20 3.09
CA TYR A 39 14.02 3.51 3.63
C TYR A 39 14.37 2.18 4.30
N TYR A 40 15.32 1.42 3.73
CA TYR A 40 15.79 0.18 4.34
C TYR A 40 16.45 0.42 5.71
N LYS A 41 17.18 1.52 5.85
CA LYS A 41 17.85 1.91 7.10
C LYS A 41 16.91 2.54 8.11
N LYS A 42 15.78 3.12 7.63
CA LYS A 42 14.88 3.89 8.46
C LYS A 42 14.15 3.05 9.50
N HIS A 43 13.69 1.87 9.11
CA HIS A 43 13.02 0.93 10.00
C HIS A 43 13.01 -0.46 9.37
N GLU A 44 13.11 -1.50 10.21
CA GLU A 44 13.08 -2.89 9.73
C GLU A 44 11.74 -3.29 9.10
N HIS A 45 10.65 -2.63 9.48
CA HIS A 45 9.33 -2.87 8.94
C HIS A 45 8.87 -1.78 7.95
N ASN A 46 9.80 -1.01 7.40
CA ASN A 46 9.43 -0.04 6.35
C ASN A 46 8.87 -0.78 5.14
N LEU A 47 7.77 -0.27 4.60
CA LEU A 47 7.02 -0.87 3.50
C LEU A 47 7.85 -1.06 2.22
N ILE A 48 9.00 -0.40 2.11
CA ILE A 48 9.93 -0.56 0.97
C ILE A 48 10.23 -2.03 0.66
N ARG A 49 10.26 -2.87 1.68
CA ARG A 49 10.57 -4.30 1.53
C ARG A 49 9.49 -5.09 0.81
N VAL A 50 8.30 -4.51 0.70
CA VAL A 50 7.16 -5.11 0.01
C VAL A 50 6.93 -4.45 -1.35
N ILE A 51 7.01 -3.13 -1.43
CA ILE A 51 6.65 -2.40 -2.66
C ILE A 51 7.81 -2.23 -3.64
N LEU A 52 9.05 -2.16 -3.14
CA LEU A 52 10.23 -1.99 -3.98
C LEU A 52 11.45 -2.64 -3.31
N ARG A 53 11.41 -3.97 -3.26
CA ARG A 53 12.45 -4.75 -2.59
C ARG A 53 13.75 -4.70 -3.38
N LYS A 54 14.88 -4.67 -2.67
CA LYS A 54 16.21 -4.74 -3.28
C LYS A 54 16.42 -6.09 -3.95
N ASP A 55 17.17 -6.07 -5.06
CA ASP A 55 17.60 -7.28 -5.72
C ASP A 55 18.60 -8.03 -4.84
N GLU A 56 18.46 -9.35 -4.75
CA GLU A 56 19.39 -10.23 -4.06
C GLU A 56 19.83 -11.32 -5.02
N PRO A 57 21.15 -11.64 -5.08
CA PRO A 57 21.63 -12.71 -5.94
C PRO A 57 20.95 -14.06 -5.62
N GLY A 58 20.44 -14.72 -6.66
CA GLY A 58 19.80 -16.03 -6.50
C GLY A 58 18.41 -16.02 -5.93
N LYS A 59 17.83 -14.85 -5.70
CA LYS A 59 16.46 -14.72 -5.18
C LYS A 59 15.60 -13.84 -6.08
N ASP A 60 14.36 -14.30 -6.31
CA ASP A 60 13.34 -13.48 -6.96
C ASP A 60 12.84 -12.43 -5.95
N LYS A 61 13.00 -11.16 -6.28
CA LYS A 61 12.57 -10.05 -5.42
C LYS A 61 11.06 -10.04 -5.17
N TYR A 62 10.27 -10.51 -6.12
CA TYR A 62 8.81 -10.58 -5.95
C TYR A 62 8.43 -11.67 -4.96
N GLN A 63 9.10 -12.80 -5.02
CA GLN A 63 8.90 -13.86 -4.01
C GLN A 63 9.36 -13.38 -2.64
N GLY A 64 10.48 -12.68 -2.55
CA GLY A 64 10.95 -12.08 -1.30
C GLY A 64 9.97 -11.09 -0.71
N ALA A 65 9.35 -10.27 -1.55
CA ALA A 65 8.31 -9.32 -1.11
C ALA A 65 7.07 -10.06 -0.57
N ALA A 66 6.63 -11.10 -1.27
CA ALA A 66 5.50 -11.91 -0.84
C ALA A 66 5.78 -12.62 0.49
N ASP A 67 6.97 -13.19 0.64
CA ASP A 67 7.38 -13.83 1.90
C ASP A 67 7.39 -12.85 3.06
N THR A 68 7.90 -11.64 2.84
CA THR A 68 7.91 -10.57 3.86
C THR A 68 6.49 -10.18 4.25
N LEU A 69 5.60 -10.00 3.27
CA LEU A 69 4.19 -9.67 3.54
C LEU A 69 3.54 -10.76 4.40
N ASN A 70 3.74 -12.02 4.06
CA ASN A 70 3.18 -13.15 4.80
C ASN A 70 3.76 -13.25 6.22
N ASP A 71 5.07 -13.02 6.38
CA ASP A 71 5.72 -13.02 7.69
C ASP A 71 5.18 -11.90 8.57
N TRP A 72 4.97 -10.72 8.01
CA TRP A 72 4.40 -9.59 8.76
C TRP A 72 2.95 -9.84 9.18
N LEU A 73 2.17 -10.53 8.34
CA LEU A 73 0.82 -10.94 8.72
C LEU A 73 0.83 -11.99 9.84
N LYS A 74 1.75 -12.96 9.78
CA LYS A 74 1.88 -13.99 10.82
C LYS A 74 2.36 -13.42 12.14
N SER A 75 3.29 -12.48 12.11
CA SER A 75 3.88 -11.89 13.32
C SER A 75 3.04 -10.77 13.91
N GLY A 76 2.02 -10.31 13.22
CA GLY A 76 1.15 -9.23 13.69
C GLY A 76 1.69 -7.82 13.43
N VAL A 77 2.75 -7.66 12.65
CA VAL A 77 3.20 -6.35 12.16
C VAL A 77 2.12 -5.73 11.28
N LEU A 78 1.55 -6.56 10.40
CA LEU A 78 0.36 -6.23 9.62
C LEU A 78 -0.82 -7.02 10.15
N VAL A 79 -1.99 -6.40 10.13
CA VAL A 79 -3.24 -7.04 10.54
C VAL A 79 -4.29 -6.83 9.47
N GLN A 80 -5.15 -7.83 9.31
CA GLN A 80 -6.30 -7.74 8.43
C GLN A 80 -7.54 -7.39 9.24
N ASP A 81 -8.33 -6.45 8.76
CA ASP A 81 -9.57 -6.08 9.43
C ASP A 81 -10.52 -7.29 9.51
N PRO A 82 -11.23 -7.48 10.64
CA PRO A 82 -12.09 -8.64 10.83
C PRO A 82 -13.37 -8.59 10.01
N LYS A 83 -13.79 -7.41 9.56
CA LYS A 83 -15.01 -7.22 8.80
C LYS A 83 -14.73 -6.45 7.50
N PRO A 84 -15.43 -6.78 6.41
CA PRO A 84 -15.33 -6.01 5.18
C PRO A 84 -15.75 -4.56 5.40
N ALA A 85 -15.06 -3.63 4.75
CA ALA A 85 -15.35 -2.20 4.83
C ALA A 85 -14.97 -1.51 3.53
N PHE A 86 -15.52 -0.33 3.34
CA PHE A 86 -14.99 0.64 2.39
C PHE A 86 -14.01 1.54 3.14
N TYR A 87 -12.94 1.95 2.47
CA TYR A 87 -11.91 2.77 3.12
C TYR A 87 -11.91 4.16 2.49
N VAL A 88 -11.90 5.17 3.35
CA VAL A 88 -11.79 6.56 2.91
C VAL A 88 -10.33 6.99 3.08
N TYR A 89 -9.77 7.61 2.06
CA TYR A 89 -8.44 8.19 2.18
C TYR A 89 -8.51 9.70 1.97
N HIS A 90 -7.64 10.42 2.67
CA HIS A 90 -7.47 11.84 2.50
C HIS A 90 -6.06 12.11 2.02
N GLN A 91 -5.95 12.84 0.93
CA GLN A 91 -4.67 13.28 0.39
C GLN A 91 -4.58 14.79 0.57
N ILE A 92 -3.65 15.22 1.41
CA ILE A 92 -3.43 16.63 1.71
C ILE A 92 -2.20 17.08 0.94
N TYR A 93 -2.33 18.13 0.14
CA TYR A 93 -1.24 18.60 -0.71
C TYR A 93 -1.25 20.12 -0.82
N LYS A 94 -0.08 20.67 -1.10
CA LYS A 94 0.11 22.11 -1.29
C LYS A 94 -0.06 22.48 -2.76
N THR A 95 -0.77 23.59 -3.00
CA THR A 95 -0.92 24.18 -4.33
C THR A 95 -0.55 25.65 -4.25
N PRO A 96 -0.34 26.34 -5.40
CA PRO A 96 -0.15 27.80 -5.39
C PRO A 96 -1.30 28.56 -4.73
N ASN A 97 -2.50 27.97 -4.69
CA ASN A 97 -3.69 28.58 -4.08
C ASN A 97 -3.96 28.10 -2.66
N GLY A 98 -2.97 27.47 -2.01
CA GLY A 98 -3.08 26.99 -0.64
C GLY A 98 -3.10 25.48 -0.52
N VAL A 99 -3.36 25.00 0.69
CA VAL A 99 -3.45 23.57 0.98
C VAL A 99 -4.80 23.02 0.56
N LYS A 100 -4.81 21.92 -0.18
CA LYS A 100 -6.01 21.23 -0.63
C LYS A 100 -6.08 19.84 -0.04
N THR A 101 -7.29 19.33 0.13
CA THR A 101 -7.54 17.95 0.54
C THR A 101 -8.35 17.24 -0.51
N ARG A 102 -7.81 16.13 -1.03
CA ARG A 102 -8.56 15.24 -1.91
C ARG A 102 -9.08 14.07 -1.07
N LYS A 103 -10.35 13.79 -1.19
CA LYS A 103 -10.99 12.64 -0.53
C LYS A 103 -11.31 11.58 -1.56
N GLY A 104 -11.06 10.34 -1.23
CA GLY A 104 -11.34 9.22 -2.12
C GLY A 104 -11.80 8.01 -1.34
N ILE A 105 -12.29 7.03 -2.08
CA ILE A 105 -12.76 5.78 -1.50
C ILE A 105 -12.00 4.61 -2.15
N VAL A 106 -11.63 3.63 -1.33
CA VAL A 106 -11.00 2.39 -1.79
C VAL A 106 -12.01 1.26 -1.60
N ALA A 107 -12.25 0.52 -2.68
CA ALA A 107 -13.23 -0.56 -2.71
C ALA A 107 -12.80 -1.61 -3.74
N MET A 108 -13.34 -2.82 -3.64
CA MET A 108 -13.24 -3.78 -4.72
C MET A 108 -14.25 -3.44 -5.82
N VAL A 109 -13.84 -3.60 -7.07
CA VAL A 109 -14.69 -3.35 -8.23
C VAL A 109 -14.79 -4.64 -9.04
N GLN A 110 -16.00 -4.99 -9.43
CA GLN A 110 -16.18 -6.12 -10.33
C GLN A 110 -15.61 -5.78 -11.70
N ILE A 111 -14.72 -6.65 -12.18
CA ILE A 111 -14.12 -6.48 -13.51
C ILE A 111 -14.99 -7.19 -14.54
N ASP A 112 -15.38 -6.45 -15.58
CA ASP A 112 -16.07 -7.03 -16.72
C ASP A 112 -15.08 -7.63 -17.70
N GLU A 113 -15.52 -8.65 -18.46
CA GLU A 113 -14.69 -9.18 -19.53
C GLU A 113 -14.44 -8.11 -20.60
N PRO A 114 -13.27 -8.11 -21.25
CA PRO A 114 -13.00 -7.17 -22.33
C PRO A 114 -14.07 -7.25 -23.44
N GLY A 115 -14.62 -6.10 -23.80
CA GLY A 115 -15.66 -5.99 -24.81
C GLY A 115 -17.09 -6.24 -24.35
N LYS A 116 -17.29 -6.62 -23.07
CA LYS A 116 -18.62 -6.87 -22.51
C LYS A 116 -19.06 -5.85 -21.46
N GLY A 117 -18.14 -5.01 -21.01
CA GLY A 117 -18.45 -3.98 -20.04
C GLY A 117 -19.02 -2.71 -20.68
N LYS A 118 -19.75 -1.91 -19.90
CA LYS A 118 -20.29 -0.61 -20.34
C LYS A 118 -19.39 0.54 -19.92
N ILE A 119 -18.07 0.34 -19.95
CA ILE A 119 -17.13 1.42 -19.65
C ILE A 119 -17.04 2.30 -20.90
N LEU A 120 -17.50 3.52 -20.76
CA LEU A 120 -17.36 4.51 -21.84
C LEU A 120 -15.95 5.11 -21.79
N PRO A 121 -15.30 5.32 -22.94
CA PRO A 121 -14.00 5.97 -22.99
C PRO A 121 -14.06 7.43 -22.50
#